data_236ad5fdf3c1850ea6a4c43cf35e8d25
#
_entry.id   236ad5fdf3c1850ea6a4c43cf35e8d25
#
_cell.length_a   1.000
_cell.length_b   1.000
_cell.length_c   1.000
_cell.angle_alpha   90.00
_cell.angle_beta   90.00
_cell.angle_gamma   90.00
#
_symmetry.space_group_name_H-M   'P 1'
#
loop_
_entity.id
_entity.type
_entity.pdbx_description
1 polymer ?
#
loop_
_entity_poly.entity_id
_entity_poly.type
_entity_poly.pdbx_seq_one_letter_code
_entity_poly.pdbx_strand_id
1 'polypeptide(L)'
;LIVGGGYIGLEAAATARKFGVDVTLVEIEERILKRVAAKETSDFIRSLHISNGVNIKEAVGLGKLEIADDKVLSASLTDGSDIIVDFVIVGIGITPNTELAEGANLKINNGILINDKCQTSVSNIYAAGDCTSFEYKDTLVRLESVGNAIDQATIVAQNIMKQNTNYTPKPWFWSDQYDLKLQIAGLNTGYDEVVVRKGKNKQVSHWYFKGQSLLAVDALNDPRCYMIGKRLIEENKSPSKNQLRDGNFNLKVLLK
;
A
#
# COMPACT_ATOMS: atom_id res chain seq x y z
N LEU A 1 20.56 7.88 -3.17
CA LEU A 1 19.29 8.58 -3.38
C LEU A 1 18.17 7.58 -3.57
N ILE A 2 17.01 7.83 -2.93
CA ILE A 2 15.76 7.10 -3.19
C ILE A 2 14.74 8.10 -3.74
N VAL A 3 14.14 7.77 -4.87
CA VAL A 3 13.12 8.59 -5.54
C VAL A 3 11.76 7.90 -5.37
N GLY A 4 10.86 8.54 -4.65
CA GLY A 4 9.52 8.06 -4.31
C GLY A 4 9.38 7.63 -2.86
N GLY A 5 8.45 8.28 -2.15
CA GLY A 5 8.12 8.06 -0.74
C GLY A 5 6.94 7.10 -0.54
N GLY A 6 6.73 6.15 -1.45
CA GLY A 6 5.82 5.03 -1.29
C GLY A 6 6.40 3.93 -0.38
N TYR A 7 5.62 2.86 -0.12
CA TYR A 7 6.08 1.75 0.74
C TYR A 7 7.40 1.15 0.27
N ILE A 8 7.57 0.90 -1.03
CA ILE A 8 8.79 0.30 -1.60
C ILE A 8 10.01 1.19 -1.35
N GLY A 9 9.89 2.51 -1.61
CA GLY A 9 10.98 3.47 -1.36
C GLY A 9 11.35 3.55 0.11
N LEU A 10 10.36 3.53 1.00
CA LEU A 10 10.57 3.56 2.46
C LEU A 10 11.21 2.26 2.97
N GLU A 11 10.81 1.09 2.49
CA GLU A 11 11.45 -0.20 2.81
C GLU A 11 12.89 -0.25 2.32
N ALA A 12 13.16 0.26 1.12
CA ALA A 12 14.51 0.41 0.59
C ALA A 12 15.36 1.34 1.48
N ALA A 13 14.79 2.48 1.92
CA ALA A 13 15.44 3.41 2.84
C ALA A 13 15.77 2.74 4.19
N ALA A 14 14.81 2.02 4.77
CA ALA A 14 15.01 1.29 6.02
C ALA A 14 16.12 0.23 5.89
N THR A 15 16.13 -0.49 4.77
CA THR A 15 17.13 -1.51 4.48
C THR A 15 18.52 -0.89 4.28
N ALA A 16 18.62 0.18 3.48
CA ALA A 16 19.90 0.88 3.26
C ALA A 16 20.49 1.41 4.58
N ARG A 17 19.67 2.00 5.45
CA ARG A 17 20.12 2.47 6.77
C ARG A 17 20.61 1.33 7.67
N LYS A 18 20.03 0.13 7.60
CA LYS A 18 20.56 -1.05 8.33
C LYS A 18 21.97 -1.43 7.89
N PHE A 19 22.33 -1.17 6.63
CA PHE A 19 23.70 -1.37 6.11
C PHE A 19 24.61 -0.18 6.31
N GLY A 20 24.19 0.86 7.04
CA GLY A 20 25.01 2.06 7.32
C GLY A 20 25.14 3.03 6.14
N VAL A 21 24.32 2.87 5.09
CA VAL A 21 24.32 3.76 3.93
C VAL A 21 23.61 5.07 4.28
N ASP A 22 24.20 6.20 3.88
CA ASP A 22 23.52 7.49 3.99
C ASP A 22 22.41 7.60 2.95
N VAL A 23 21.20 7.97 3.40
CA VAL A 23 20.00 7.96 2.57
C VAL A 23 19.36 9.34 2.53
N THR A 24 19.22 9.86 1.31
CA THR A 24 18.27 10.94 1.00
C THR A 24 17.11 10.33 0.21
N LEU A 25 15.88 10.56 0.69
CA LEU A 25 14.66 10.17 0.00
C LEU A 25 13.92 11.43 -0.45
N VAL A 26 13.55 11.47 -1.73
CA VAL A 26 12.74 12.55 -2.31
C VAL A 26 11.35 12.05 -2.68
N GLU A 27 10.33 12.87 -2.38
CA GLU A 27 8.93 12.62 -2.73
C GLU A 27 8.35 13.87 -3.39
N ILE A 28 7.84 13.72 -4.60
CA ILE A 28 7.28 14.84 -5.37
C ILE A 28 5.96 15.36 -4.78
N GLU A 29 5.21 14.49 -4.13
CA GLU A 29 4.01 14.87 -3.42
C GLU A 29 4.33 15.64 -2.13
N GLU A 30 3.36 16.36 -1.59
CA GLU A 30 3.51 17.17 -0.37
C GLU A 30 3.89 16.37 0.88
N ARG A 31 3.74 15.03 0.83
CA ARG A 31 4.14 14.11 1.89
C ARG A 31 4.35 12.69 1.37
N ILE A 32 5.19 11.92 2.05
CA ILE A 32 5.31 10.48 1.82
C ILE A 32 3.95 9.79 1.99
N LEU A 33 3.74 8.68 1.29
CA LEU A 33 2.52 7.85 1.35
C LEU A 33 1.22 8.60 1.05
N LYS A 34 1.24 9.80 0.46
CA LYS A 34 0.04 10.63 0.22
C LYS A 34 -1.08 9.88 -0.49
N ARG A 35 -0.72 9.07 -1.48
CA ARG A 35 -1.69 8.33 -2.32
C ARG A 35 -2.34 7.14 -1.63
N VAL A 36 -1.74 6.61 -0.56
CA VAL A 36 -2.08 5.30 0.01
C VAL A 36 -2.39 5.31 1.50
N ALA A 37 -2.04 6.39 2.21
CA ALA A 37 -2.27 6.50 3.64
C ALA A 37 -2.70 7.91 4.05
N ALA A 38 -3.34 8.02 5.22
CA ALA A 38 -3.67 9.31 5.82
C ALA A 38 -2.43 10.03 6.35
N LYS A 39 -2.60 11.30 6.66
CA LYS A 39 -1.53 12.16 7.21
C LYS A 39 -0.96 11.58 8.51
N GLU A 40 -1.79 11.00 9.36
CA GLU A 40 -1.41 10.41 10.64
C GLU A 40 -0.42 9.24 10.45
N THR A 41 -0.67 8.37 9.47
CA THR A 41 0.25 7.28 9.11
C THR A 41 1.53 7.82 8.49
N SER A 42 1.44 8.81 7.59
CA SER A 42 2.61 9.46 7.01
C SER A 42 3.50 10.12 8.06
N ASP A 43 2.92 10.89 8.98
CA ASP A 43 3.65 11.60 10.03
C ASP A 43 4.39 10.62 10.97
N PHE A 44 3.74 9.50 11.31
CA PHE A 44 4.36 8.46 12.13
C PHE A 44 5.57 7.84 11.40
N ILE A 45 5.39 7.43 10.15
CA ILE A 45 6.45 6.78 9.35
C ILE A 45 7.58 7.77 9.05
N ARG A 46 7.26 9.02 8.70
CA ARG A 46 8.26 10.09 8.53
C ARG A 46 9.14 10.24 9.76
N SER A 47 8.50 10.34 10.93
CA SER A 47 9.23 10.49 12.20
C SER A 47 10.14 9.29 12.49
N LEU A 48 9.68 8.07 12.17
CA LEU A 48 10.47 6.85 12.29
C LEU A 48 11.72 6.91 11.39
N HIS A 49 11.57 7.28 10.12
CA HIS A 49 12.68 7.34 9.18
C HIS A 49 13.69 8.43 9.54
N ILE A 50 13.21 9.62 9.91
CA ILE A 50 14.09 10.72 10.35
C ILE A 50 14.87 10.31 11.60
N SER A 51 14.25 9.65 12.57
CA SER A 51 14.92 9.16 13.78
C SER A 51 15.98 8.08 13.49
N ASN A 52 15.88 7.41 12.34
CA ASN A 52 16.88 6.45 11.84
C ASN A 52 17.88 7.07 10.85
N GLY A 53 17.91 8.41 10.73
CA GLY A 53 18.89 9.13 9.94
C GLY A 53 18.61 9.21 8.45
N VAL A 54 17.38 9.00 8.01
CA VAL A 54 16.98 9.27 6.62
C VAL A 54 16.70 10.76 6.46
N ASN A 55 17.33 11.39 5.45
CA ASN A 55 17.01 12.74 5.04
C ASN A 55 15.81 12.69 4.06
N ILE A 56 14.62 13.07 4.52
CA ILE A 56 13.39 13.08 3.68
C ILE A 56 13.14 14.50 3.18
N LYS A 57 13.01 14.64 1.85
CA LYS A 57 12.61 15.87 1.18
C LYS A 57 11.25 15.64 0.51
N GLU A 58 10.21 16.25 1.04
CA GLU A 58 8.84 16.22 0.49
C GLU A 58 8.58 17.44 -0.39
N ALA A 59 7.65 17.33 -1.32
CA ALA A 59 7.40 18.31 -2.39
C ALA A 59 8.65 18.56 -3.26
N VAL A 60 9.54 17.56 -3.36
CA VAL A 60 10.79 17.62 -4.12
C VAL A 60 10.93 16.38 -4.97
N GLY A 61 11.16 16.55 -6.27
CA GLY A 61 11.39 15.47 -7.22
C GLY A 61 12.83 15.39 -7.69
N LEU A 62 13.14 14.31 -8.41
CA LEU A 62 14.37 14.21 -9.19
C LEU A 62 14.22 15.02 -10.49
N GLY A 63 15.12 15.95 -10.71
CA GLY A 63 15.21 16.73 -11.96
C GLY A 63 16.07 16.03 -13.02
N LYS A 64 17.34 15.74 -12.66
CA LYS A 64 18.32 15.18 -13.58
C LYS A 64 19.35 14.34 -12.83
N LEU A 65 19.87 13.30 -13.48
CA LEU A 65 21.06 12.57 -13.03
C LEU A 65 22.27 12.98 -13.88
N GLU A 66 23.40 13.24 -13.22
CA GLU A 66 24.69 13.40 -13.88
C GLU A 66 25.39 12.04 -13.88
N ILE A 67 25.74 11.57 -15.07
CA ILE A 67 26.33 10.25 -15.27
C ILE A 67 27.62 10.43 -16.07
N ALA A 68 28.72 9.81 -15.60
CA ALA A 68 29.96 9.72 -16.32
C ALA A 68 30.56 8.32 -16.11
N ASP A 69 31.16 7.77 -17.16
CA ASP A 69 31.77 6.42 -17.15
C ASP A 69 30.83 5.33 -16.60
N ASP A 70 29.56 5.35 -17.04
CA ASP A 70 28.48 4.44 -16.63
C ASP A 70 28.20 4.46 -15.12
N LYS A 71 28.59 5.53 -14.42
CA LYS A 71 28.31 5.72 -12.99
C LYS A 71 27.53 7.00 -12.76
N VAL A 72 26.54 6.95 -11.88
CA VAL A 72 25.87 8.14 -11.39
C VAL A 72 26.81 8.87 -10.45
N LEU A 73 26.96 10.19 -10.63
CA LEU A 73 27.81 11.05 -9.80
C LEU A 73 26.99 11.96 -8.88
N SER A 74 25.93 12.54 -9.42
CA SER A 74 25.07 13.44 -8.68
C SER A 74 23.64 13.44 -9.22
N ALA A 75 22.74 14.00 -8.43
CA ALA A 75 21.36 14.24 -8.81
C ALA A 75 20.99 15.69 -8.54
N SER A 76 20.46 16.37 -9.54
CA SER A 76 19.81 17.68 -9.40
C SER A 76 18.35 17.50 -9.04
N LEU A 77 17.89 18.17 -8.00
CA LEU A 77 16.54 18.09 -7.51
C LEU A 77 15.69 19.27 -7.96
N THR A 78 14.36 19.11 -7.92
CA THR A 78 13.44 20.17 -8.37
C THR A 78 13.42 21.41 -7.47
N ASP A 79 13.96 21.33 -6.25
CA ASP A 79 14.16 22.47 -5.35
C ASP A 79 15.44 23.29 -5.66
N GLY A 80 16.16 22.90 -6.74
CA GLY A 80 17.41 23.53 -7.16
C GLY A 80 18.66 23.04 -6.42
N SER A 81 18.54 22.09 -5.50
CA SER A 81 19.69 21.51 -4.82
C SER A 81 20.30 20.37 -5.62
N ASP A 82 21.65 20.21 -5.51
CA ASP A 82 22.39 19.08 -6.04
C ASP A 82 22.89 18.21 -4.90
N ILE A 83 22.85 16.88 -5.10
CA ILE A 83 23.37 15.91 -4.15
C ILE A 83 24.31 14.93 -4.85
N ILE A 84 25.44 14.63 -4.21
CA ILE A 84 26.35 13.57 -4.66
C ILE A 84 25.74 12.23 -4.28
N VAL A 85 25.76 11.28 -5.19
CA VAL A 85 25.15 9.95 -4.98
C VAL A 85 26.00 8.87 -5.61
N ASP A 86 26.10 7.71 -4.95
CA ASP A 86 26.77 6.52 -5.48
C ASP A 86 25.82 5.65 -6.30
N PHE A 87 24.53 5.64 -5.95
CA PHE A 87 23.47 4.97 -6.70
C PHE A 87 22.10 5.56 -6.40
N VAL A 88 21.13 5.22 -7.25
CA VAL A 88 19.76 5.70 -7.15
C VAL A 88 18.80 4.51 -7.19
N ILE A 89 17.83 4.49 -6.27
CA ILE A 89 16.70 3.56 -6.28
C ILE A 89 15.46 4.38 -6.67
N VAL A 90 14.73 3.92 -7.69
CA VAL A 90 13.51 4.58 -8.17
C VAL A 90 12.30 3.73 -7.83
N GLY A 91 11.43 4.26 -6.96
CA GLY A 91 10.22 3.60 -6.48
C GLY A 91 8.98 4.48 -6.65
N ILE A 92 8.71 4.95 -7.87
CA ILE A 92 7.63 5.91 -8.19
C ILE A 92 6.31 5.27 -8.59
N GLY A 93 6.18 3.97 -8.47
CA GLY A 93 5.01 3.18 -8.86
C GLY A 93 5.34 2.14 -9.92
N ILE A 94 4.34 1.37 -10.30
CA ILE A 94 4.45 0.30 -11.30
C ILE A 94 3.38 0.44 -12.38
N THR A 95 3.71 -0.07 -13.56
CA THR A 95 2.77 -0.28 -14.66
C THR A 95 2.53 -1.77 -14.82
N PRO A 96 1.29 -2.25 -14.89
CA PRO A 96 1.03 -3.65 -15.11
C PRO A 96 1.49 -4.08 -16.51
N ASN A 97 2.14 -5.23 -16.62
CA ASN A 97 2.50 -5.81 -17.90
C ASN A 97 1.26 -6.42 -18.54
N THR A 98 0.78 -5.81 -19.63
CA THR A 98 -0.47 -6.18 -20.31
C THR A 98 -0.28 -6.60 -21.76
N GLU A 99 0.95 -6.64 -22.26
CA GLU A 99 1.29 -6.82 -23.68
C GLU A 99 0.74 -8.15 -24.24
N LEU A 100 0.82 -9.23 -23.48
CA LEU A 100 0.25 -10.53 -23.88
C LEU A 100 -1.28 -10.48 -24.00
N ALA A 101 -1.92 -9.77 -23.10
CA ALA A 101 -3.36 -9.61 -23.08
C ALA A 101 -3.83 -8.67 -24.23
N GLU A 102 -3.08 -7.63 -24.51
CA GLU A 102 -3.31 -6.74 -25.64
C GLU A 102 -3.17 -7.50 -26.97
N GLY A 103 -2.11 -8.30 -27.12
CA GLY A 103 -1.92 -9.17 -28.28
C GLY A 103 -3.04 -10.19 -28.48
N ALA A 104 -3.74 -10.58 -27.44
CA ALA A 104 -4.91 -11.43 -27.44
C ALA A 104 -6.25 -10.67 -27.56
N ASN A 105 -6.23 -9.35 -27.76
CA ASN A 105 -7.41 -8.48 -27.81
C ASN A 105 -8.31 -8.55 -26.57
N LEU A 106 -7.71 -8.75 -25.39
CA LEU A 106 -8.45 -8.73 -24.13
C LEU A 106 -8.76 -7.29 -23.71
N LYS A 107 -9.83 -7.11 -22.92
CA LYS A 107 -10.16 -5.80 -22.34
C LYS A 107 -9.17 -5.42 -21.25
N ILE A 108 -8.64 -4.20 -21.33
CA ILE A 108 -7.66 -3.64 -20.40
C ILE A 108 -8.16 -2.29 -19.89
N ASN A 109 -8.02 -2.08 -18.59
CA ASN A 109 -8.20 -0.80 -17.94
C ASN A 109 -7.38 -0.77 -16.67
N ASN A 110 -6.20 -0.13 -16.71
CA ASN A 110 -5.21 -0.14 -15.63
C ASN A 110 -4.87 -1.56 -15.13
N GLY A 111 -4.78 -2.51 -16.08
CA GLY A 111 -4.62 -3.95 -15.85
C GLY A 111 -5.61 -4.75 -16.68
N ILE A 112 -5.44 -6.05 -16.70
CA ILE A 112 -6.30 -6.99 -17.42
C ILE A 112 -7.65 -7.07 -16.69
N LEU A 113 -8.74 -6.68 -17.36
CA LEU A 113 -10.07 -6.73 -16.76
C LEU A 113 -10.53 -8.17 -16.55
N ILE A 114 -10.90 -8.48 -15.31
CA ILE A 114 -11.46 -9.77 -14.93
C ILE A 114 -12.81 -9.61 -14.24
N ASN A 115 -13.63 -10.67 -14.33
CA ASN A 115 -14.88 -10.79 -13.58
C ASN A 115 -14.64 -11.47 -12.22
N ASP A 116 -15.73 -11.72 -11.48
CA ASP A 116 -15.72 -12.40 -10.17
C ASP A 116 -15.21 -13.86 -10.22
N LYS A 117 -15.04 -14.45 -11.41
CA LYS A 117 -14.43 -15.77 -11.60
C LYS A 117 -12.97 -15.70 -12.05
N CYS A 118 -12.37 -14.51 -12.03
CA CYS A 118 -11.06 -14.22 -12.59
C CYS A 118 -10.94 -14.51 -14.10
N GLN A 119 -12.08 -14.53 -14.83
CA GLN A 119 -12.10 -14.66 -16.29
C GLN A 119 -11.91 -13.28 -16.93
N THR A 120 -11.19 -13.25 -18.02
CA THR A 120 -11.02 -12.07 -18.85
C THR A 120 -12.26 -11.82 -19.73
N SER A 121 -12.17 -10.90 -20.68
CA SER A 121 -13.22 -10.69 -21.71
C SER A 121 -13.43 -11.90 -22.64
N VAL A 122 -12.54 -12.89 -22.60
CA VAL A 122 -12.64 -14.16 -23.33
C VAL A 122 -12.74 -15.28 -22.32
N SER A 123 -13.84 -16.03 -22.35
CA SER A 123 -14.30 -16.92 -21.28
C SER A 123 -13.38 -18.11 -20.95
N ASN A 124 -12.48 -18.49 -21.84
CA ASN A 124 -11.46 -19.54 -21.62
C ASN A 124 -10.08 -19.01 -21.27
N ILE A 125 -9.96 -17.68 -21.06
CA ILE A 125 -8.73 -17.03 -20.62
C ILE A 125 -8.96 -16.42 -19.25
N TYR A 126 -8.02 -16.70 -18.33
CA TYR A 126 -8.03 -16.21 -16.96
C TYR A 126 -6.81 -15.33 -16.71
N ALA A 127 -6.93 -14.42 -15.75
CA ALA A 127 -5.80 -13.65 -15.26
C ALA A 127 -5.87 -13.52 -13.74
N ALA A 128 -4.71 -13.40 -13.08
CA ALA A 128 -4.60 -13.29 -11.62
C ALA A 128 -3.40 -12.44 -11.22
N GLY A 129 -3.48 -11.81 -10.04
CA GLY A 129 -2.41 -11.06 -9.41
C GLY A 129 -2.37 -9.59 -9.80
N ASP A 130 -1.22 -8.96 -9.59
CA ASP A 130 -1.01 -7.51 -9.65
C ASP A 130 -1.31 -6.88 -11.02
N CYS A 131 -1.30 -7.69 -12.09
CA CYS A 131 -1.63 -7.25 -13.44
C CYS A 131 -3.14 -7.18 -13.73
N THR A 132 -4.01 -7.57 -12.78
CA THR A 132 -5.45 -7.61 -12.99
C THR A 132 -6.18 -6.41 -12.39
N SER A 133 -7.24 -5.98 -13.08
CA SER A 133 -8.21 -5.00 -12.57
C SER A 133 -9.59 -5.64 -12.48
N PHE A 134 -10.32 -5.35 -11.42
CA PHE A 134 -11.63 -5.91 -11.14
C PHE A 134 -12.49 -4.95 -10.32
N GLU A 135 -13.78 -5.21 -10.30
CA GLU A 135 -14.74 -4.39 -9.58
C GLU A 135 -14.77 -4.75 -8.09
N TYR A 136 -14.62 -3.74 -7.23
CA TYR A 136 -14.74 -3.86 -5.78
C TYR A 136 -15.54 -2.68 -5.22
N LYS A 137 -16.71 -2.95 -4.63
CA LYS A 137 -17.61 -1.91 -4.08
C LYS A 137 -17.86 -0.77 -5.07
N ASP A 138 -18.31 -1.13 -6.27
CA ASP A 138 -18.65 -0.22 -7.38
C ASP A 138 -17.46 0.65 -7.88
N THR A 139 -16.24 0.24 -7.58
CA THR A 139 -15.02 0.91 -8.03
C THR A 139 -14.07 -0.09 -8.68
N LEU A 140 -13.51 0.27 -9.84
CA LEU A 140 -12.46 -0.53 -10.46
C LEU A 140 -11.18 -0.38 -9.66
N VAL A 141 -10.61 -1.50 -9.24
CA VAL A 141 -9.37 -1.53 -8.45
C VAL A 141 -8.36 -2.49 -9.05
N ARG A 142 -7.09 -2.22 -8.80
CA ARG A 142 -5.96 -3.12 -9.02
C ARG A 142 -5.24 -3.27 -7.68
N LEU A 143 -5.20 -4.50 -7.15
CA LEU A 143 -4.62 -4.79 -5.84
C LEU A 143 -3.24 -5.42 -6.00
N GLU A 144 -2.22 -4.63 -5.75
CA GLU A 144 -0.81 -5.04 -5.75
C GLU A 144 -0.47 -5.66 -4.38
N SER A 145 -0.88 -6.92 -4.19
CA SER A 145 -0.60 -7.61 -2.93
C SER A 145 -0.48 -9.11 -3.08
N VAL A 146 0.43 -9.71 -2.32
CA VAL A 146 0.67 -11.16 -2.29
C VAL A 146 -0.61 -11.93 -1.97
N GLY A 147 -1.41 -11.46 -1.00
CA GLY A 147 -2.68 -12.09 -0.63
C GLY A 147 -3.66 -12.12 -1.80
N ASN A 148 -3.83 -11.00 -2.49
CA ASN A 148 -4.70 -10.92 -3.67
C ASN A 148 -4.23 -11.87 -4.79
N ALA A 149 -2.93 -11.90 -5.07
CA ALA A 149 -2.37 -12.75 -6.13
C ALA A 149 -2.62 -14.25 -5.84
N ILE A 150 -2.43 -14.69 -4.61
CA ILE A 150 -2.67 -16.07 -4.17
C ILE A 150 -4.15 -16.41 -4.24
N ASP A 151 -5.02 -15.55 -3.72
CA ASP A 151 -6.46 -15.77 -3.69
C ASP A 151 -7.03 -15.87 -5.10
N GLN A 152 -6.68 -14.93 -5.99
CA GLN A 152 -7.11 -14.98 -7.40
C GLN A 152 -6.58 -16.21 -8.12
N ALA A 153 -5.30 -16.59 -7.95
CA ALA A 153 -4.74 -17.79 -8.55
C ALA A 153 -5.48 -19.06 -8.09
N THR A 154 -5.87 -19.12 -6.82
CA THR A 154 -6.67 -20.21 -6.27
C THR A 154 -8.04 -20.29 -6.95
N ILE A 155 -8.73 -19.15 -7.11
CA ILE A 155 -10.02 -19.08 -7.81
C ILE A 155 -9.88 -19.48 -9.28
N VAL A 156 -8.83 -19.04 -9.96
CA VAL A 156 -8.53 -19.47 -11.34
C VAL A 156 -8.40 -21.00 -11.43
N ALA A 157 -7.59 -21.59 -10.55
CA ALA A 157 -7.41 -23.05 -10.54
C ALA A 157 -8.73 -23.81 -10.32
N GLN A 158 -9.53 -23.36 -9.37
CA GLN A 158 -10.87 -23.93 -9.09
C GLN A 158 -11.79 -23.80 -10.29
N ASN A 159 -11.80 -22.67 -10.99
CA ASN A 159 -12.67 -22.44 -12.14
C ASN A 159 -12.23 -23.21 -13.39
N ILE A 160 -10.94 -23.41 -13.60
CA ILE A 160 -10.41 -24.32 -14.61
C ILE A 160 -10.90 -25.76 -14.33
N MET A 161 -10.97 -26.16 -13.05
CA MET A 161 -11.51 -27.45 -12.60
C MET A 161 -13.05 -27.46 -12.57
N LYS A 162 -13.72 -26.45 -13.13
CA LYS A 162 -15.20 -26.33 -13.26
C LYS A 162 -15.96 -26.27 -11.92
N GLN A 163 -15.32 -25.77 -10.85
CA GLN A 163 -15.96 -25.63 -9.53
C GLN A 163 -16.89 -24.41 -9.43
N ASN A 164 -16.84 -23.50 -10.41
CA ASN A 164 -17.71 -22.30 -10.49
C ASN A 164 -17.65 -21.43 -9.22
N THR A 165 -16.44 -21.15 -8.76
CA THR A 165 -16.18 -20.37 -7.52
C THR A 165 -16.00 -18.89 -7.83
N ASN A 166 -16.59 -18.02 -7.00
CA ASN A 166 -16.44 -16.58 -7.12
C ASN A 166 -15.31 -16.06 -6.22
N TYR A 167 -14.54 -15.13 -6.75
CA TYR A 167 -13.55 -14.37 -6.01
C TYR A 167 -14.24 -13.28 -5.18
N THR A 168 -13.99 -13.28 -3.88
CA THR A 168 -14.42 -12.23 -2.96
C THR A 168 -13.21 -11.49 -2.44
N PRO A 169 -12.94 -10.25 -2.91
CA PRO A 169 -11.75 -9.50 -2.51
C PRO A 169 -11.73 -9.22 -1.02
N LYS A 170 -10.59 -9.49 -0.39
CA LYS A 170 -10.29 -9.14 1.01
C LYS A 170 -8.99 -8.34 1.06
N PRO A 171 -9.02 -7.06 0.70
CA PRO A 171 -7.80 -6.26 0.59
C PRO A 171 -7.05 -6.23 1.92
N TRP A 172 -5.80 -6.65 1.90
CA TRP A 172 -4.87 -6.51 2.99
C TRP A 172 -3.44 -6.55 2.47
N PHE A 173 -2.54 -5.84 3.15
CA PHE A 173 -1.12 -5.89 2.88
C PHE A 173 -0.32 -5.45 4.11
N TRP A 174 1.00 -5.52 4.02
CA TRP A 174 1.90 -5.14 5.11
C TRP A 174 3.13 -4.43 4.56
N SER A 175 3.81 -3.72 5.45
CA SER A 175 5.13 -3.16 5.21
C SER A 175 5.97 -3.30 6.48
N ASP A 176 7.18 -3.82 6.33
CA ASP A 176 8.14 -3.98 7.43
C ASP A 176 9.27 -2.97 7.25
N GLN A 177 9.39 -2.02 8.18
CA GLN A 177 10.37 -0.94 8.14
C GLN A 177 11.06 -0.83 9.50
N TYR A 178 12.35 -1.14 9.59
CA TYR A 178 13.11 -1.26 10.85
C TYR A 178 12.48 -2.30 11.79
N ASP A 179 11.98 -1.85 12.96
CA ASP A 179 11.21 -2.64 13.94
C ASP A 179 9.69 -2.41 13.83
N LEU A 180 9.25 -1.57 12.91
CA LEU A 180 7.85 -1.32 12.64
C LEU A 180 7.27 -2.43 11.76
N LYS A 181 6.17 -3.02 12.23
CA LYS A 181 5.25 -3.84 11.44
C LYS A 181 3.98 -3.05 11.18
N LEU A 182 3.83 -2.57 9.96
CA LEU A 182 2.59 -1.96 9.49
C LEU A 182 1.73 -3.05 8.84
N GLN A 183 0.52 -3.22 9.34
CA GLN A 183 -0.47 -4.14 8.77
C GLN A 183 -1.73 -3.34 8.40
N ILE A 184 -2.21 -3.55 7.18
CA ILE A 184 -3.31 -2.78 6.61
C ILE A 184 -4.41 -3.74 6.18
N ALA A 185 -5.66 -3.43 6.53
CA ALA A 185 -6.84 -4.12 6.04
C ALA A 185 -7.85 -3.13 5.48
N GLY A 186 -8.52 -3.53 4.39
CA GLY A 186 -9.44 -2.67 3.66
C GLY A 186 -8.75 -1.71 2.69
N LEU A 187 -9.55 -0.87 2.05
CA LEU A 187 -9.10 0.22 1.18
C LEU A 187 -9.64 1.54 1.72
N ASN A 188 -8.75 2.50 1.92
CA ASN A 188 -9.11 3.79 2.50
C ASN A 188 -9.65 4.82 1.48
N THR A 189 -9.83 4.45 0.23
CA THR A 189 -10.26 5.36 -0.84
C THR A 189 -11.58 6.04 -0.48
N GLY A 190 -11.57 7.38 -0.50
CA GLY A 190 -12.75 8.19 -0.24
C GLY A 190 -13.14 8.34 1.23
N TYR A 191 -12.21 8.06 2.16
CA TYR A 191 -12.42 8.36 3.58
C TYR A 191 -12.58 9.88 3.82
N ASP A 192 -13.33 10.21 4.84
CA ASP A 192 -13.57 11.59 5.29
C ASP A 192 -13.06 11.85 6.72
N GLU A 193 -12.79 10.80 7.47
CA GLU A 193 -12.29 10.92 8.85
C GLU A 193 -11.35 9.76 9.20
N VAL A 194 -10.32 10.07 9.98
CA VAL A 194 -9.41 9.10 10.60
C VAL A 194 -9.54 9.15 12.11
N VAL A 195 -9.79 8.00 12.71
CA VAL A 195 -9.78 7.86 14.17
C VAL A 195 -8.47 7.23 14.60
N VAL A 196 -7.68 7.97 15.36
CA VAL A 196 -6.42 7.48 15.92
C VAL A 196 -6.69 6.77 17.24
N ARG A 197 -6.25 5.51 17.34
CA ARG A 197 -6.25 4.76 18.59
C ARG A 197 -4.81 4.48 19.03
N LYS A 198 -4.44 4.96 20.19
CA LYS A 198 -3.14 4.69 20.81
C LYS A 198 -3.25 3.47 21.73
N GLY A 199 -2.38 2.50 21.54
CA GLY A 199 -2.22 1.35 22.40
C GLY A 199 -1.06 1.51 23.38
N LYS A 200 -0.57 0.39 23.94
CA LYS A 200 0.62 0.35 24.79
C LYS A 200 1.89 0.23 23.93
N ASN A 201 3.06 0.61 24.49
CA ASN A 201 4.37 0.34 23.86
C ASN A 201 4.50 0.80 22.41
N LYS A 202 4.15 2.05 22.12
CA LYS A 202 4.19 2.65 20.77
C LYS A 202 3.25 2.00 19.74
N GLN A 203 2.30 1.18 20.17
CA GLN A 203 1.24 0.68 19.30
C GLN A 203 0.30 1.81 18.93
N VAL A 204 -0.02 1.92 17.65
CA VAL A 204 -0.98 2.90 17.12
C VAL A 204 -1.80 2.24 16.03
N SER A 205 -3.07 2.58 15.93
CA SER A 205 -3.87 2.21 14.78
C SER A 205 -4.71 3.39 14.29
N HIS A 206 -4.78 3.52 12.97
CA HIS A 206 -5.52 4.56 12.26
C HIS A 206 -6.70 3.89 11.56
N TRP A 207 -7.91 4.31 11.93
CA TRP A 207 -9.17 3.72 11.47
C TRP A 207 -9.85 4.70 10.53
N TYR A 208 -10.01 4.31 9.28
CA TYR A 208 -10.53 5.15 8.20
C TYR A 208 -12.03 5.00 8.06
N PHE A 209 -12.75 6.10 8.12
CA PHE A 209 -14.20 6.13 7.99
C PHE A 209 -14.65 6.94 6.78
N LYS A 210 -15.80 6.57 6.21
CA LYS A 210 -16.63 7.41 5.37
C LYS A 210 -17.99 7.52 6.04
N GLY A 211 -18.31 8.71 6.58
CA GLY A 211 -19.45 8.89 7.45
C GLY A 211 -19.36 7.98 8.69
N GLN A 212 -20.21 6.98 8.79
CA GLN A 212 -20.21 6.00 9.87
C GLN A 212 -19.60 4.63 9.45
N SER A 213 -19.27 4.46 8.19
CA SER A 213 -18.77 3.19 7.67
C SER A 213 -17.26 3.07 7.80
N LEU A 214 -16.80 1.99 8.39
CA LEU A 214 -15.38 1.64 8.46
C LEU A 214 -14.91 1.13 7.08
N LEU A 215 -13.88 1.77 6.53
CA LEU A 215 -13.30 1.42 5.23
C LEU A 215 -12.02 0.61 5.37
N ALA A 216 -11.12 1.04 6.25
CA ALA A 216 -9.78 0.48 6.39
C ALA A 216 -9.20 0.70 7.79
N VAL A 217 -8.13 -0.02 8.10
CA VAL A 217 -7.31 0.18 9.28
C VAL A 217 -5.83 0.03 8.93
N ASP A 218 -5.01 1.00 9.37
CA ASP A 218 -3.55 0.88 9.45
C ASP A 218 -3.16 0.58 10.88
N ALA A 219 -2.55 -0.56 11.12
CA ALA A 219 -2.11 -0.99 12.44
C ALA A 219 -0.58 -1.01 12.52
N LEU A 220 -0.02 -0.11 13.31
CA LEU A 220 1.42 0.09 13.50
C LEU A 220 1.83 -0.61 14.79
N ASN A 221 2.54 -1.74 14.66
CA ASN A 221 2.89 -2.63 15.77
C ASN A 221 1.69 -3.09 16.62
N ASP A 222 0.47 -3.08 16.06
CA ASP A 222 -0.77 -3.44 16.75
C ASP A 222 -1.53 -4.57 16.04
N PRO A 223 -1.02 -5.81 16.07
CA PRO A 223 -1.65 -6.94 15.38
C PRO A 223 -3.07 -7.22 15.89
N ARG A 224 -3.40 -6.82 17.12
CA ARG A 224 -4.74 -6.98 17.67
C ARG A 224 -5.75 -6.05 16.98
N CYS A 225 -5.41 -4.78 16.81
CA CYS A 225 -6.25 -3.84 16.08
C CYS A 225 -6.38 -4.24 14.60
N TYR A 226 -5.28 -4.72 13.98
CA TYR A 226 -5.33 -5.27 12.63
C TYR A 226 -6.35 -6.42 12.50
N MET A 227 -6.25 -7.45 13.34
CA MET A 227 -7.14 -8.61 13.27
C MET A 227 -8.60 -8.26 13.51
N ILE A 228 -8.87 -7.35 14.45
CA ILE A 228 -10.22 -6.89 14.73
C ILE A 228 -10.76 -6.06 13.59
N GLY A 229 -9.98 -5.08 13.11
CA GLY A 229 -10.36 -4.22 12.00
C GLY A 229 -10.62 -5.01 10.72
N LYS A 230 -9.73 -5.94 10.39
CA LYS A 230 -9.88 -6.83 9.24
C LYS A 230 -11.22 -7.58 9.30
N ARG A 231 -11.53 -8.20 10.44
CA ARG A 231 -12.77 -8.95 10.60
C ARG A 231 -14.02 -8.06 10.51
N LEU A 232 -13.99 -6.88 11.12
CA LEU A 232 -15.10 -5.92 11.04
C LEU A 232 -15.35 -5.48 9.60
N ILE A 233 -14.30 -5.19 8.84
CA ILE A 233 -14.39 -4.81 7.42
C ILE A 233 -14.96 -5.95 6.58
N GLU A 234 -14.49 -7.19 6.78
CA GLU A 234 -14.98 -8.37 6.07
C GLU A 234 -16.45 -8.68 6.38
N GLU A 235 -16.90 -8.40 7.61
CA GLU A 235 -18.28 -8.57 8.04
C GLU A 235 -19.17 -7.34 7.77
N ASN A 236 -18.64 -6.29 7.12
CA ASN A 236 -19.30 -4.99 6.92
C ASN A 236 -19.84 -4.35 8.22
N LYS A 237 -19.13 -4.57 9.33
CA LYS A 237 -19.43 -3.98 10.63
C LYS A 237 -18.57 -2.74 10.87
N SER A 238 -19.17 -1.73 11.48
CA SER A 238 -18.47 -0.48 11.83
C SER A 238 -18.61 -0.20 13.31
N PRO A 239 -17.50 -0.09 14.05
CA PRO A 239 -17.54 0.29 15.45
C PRO A 239 -17.87 1.78 15.58
N SER A 240 -18.38 2.19 16.74
CA SER A 240 -18.53 3.63 16.99
C SER A 240 -17.15 4.28 17.13
N LYS A 241 -17.00 5.48 16.58
CA LYS A 241 -15.76 6.25 16.65
C LYS A 241 -15.33 6.52 18.10
N ASN A 242 -16.31 6.71 19.01
CA ASN A 242 -16.05 6.91 20.43
C ASN A 242 -15.45 5.66 21.10
N GLN A 243 -15.92 4.46 20.73
CA GLN A 243 -15.33 3.20 21.21
C GLN A 243 -13.86 3.04 20.76
N LEU A 244 -13.54 3.51 19.58
CA LEU A 244 -12.15 3.48 19.07
C LEU A 244 -11.26 4.51 19.78
N ARG A 245 -11.77 5.71 20.06
CA ARG A 245 -11.03 6.77 20.77
C ARG A 245 -10.74 6.41 22.23
N ASP A 246 -11.62 5.62 22.85
CA ASP A 246 -11.38 5.12 24.22
C ASP A 246 -10.33 4.02 24.20
N GLY A 247 -9.09 4.35 24.58
CA GLY A 247 -7.98 3.40 24.68
C GLY A 247 -8.23 2.23 25.60
N ASN A 248 -9.14 2.36 26.58
CA ASN A 248 -9.50 1.31 27.53
C ASN A 248 -10.62 0.39 27.03
N PHE A 249 -11.35 0.80 25.99
CA PHE A 249 -12.43 -0.02 25.44
C PHE A 249 -11.90 -1.34 24.87
N ASN A 250 -12.52 -2.44 25.30
CA ASN A 250 -12.11 -3.77 24.83
C ASN A 250 -12.68 -4.08 23.45
N LEU A 251 -11.88 -3.87 22.42
CA LEU A 251 -12.30 -4.10 21.04
C LEU A 251 -12.79 -5.52 20.73
N LYS A 252 -12.42 -6.55 21.52
CA LYS A 252 -12.91 -7.92 21.29
C LYS A 252 -14.43 -8.04 21.42
N VAL A 253 -15.08 -7.12 22.13
CA VAL A 253 -16.54 -7.09 22.27
C VAL A 253 -17.23 -6.86 20.94
N LEU A 254 -16.54 -6.17 19.99
CA LEU A 254 -17.07 -5.86 18.65
C LEU A 254 -17.17 -7.09 17.73
N LEU A 255 -16.53 -8.20 18.11
CA LEU A 255 -16.52 -9.45 17.34
C LEU A 255 -17.61 -10.44 17.76
N LYS A 256 -18.40 -10.08 18.75
CA LYS A 256 -19.57 -10.84 19.19
C LYS A 256 -20.79 -10.36 18.42
#